data_14ec8a3cfdeb365557b833f9c5f1df25
#
_entry.id   14ec8a3cfdeb365557b833f9c5f1df25
#
_cell.length_a   1.000
_cell.length_b   1.000
_cell.length_c   1.000
_cell.angle_alpha   90.00
_cell.angle_beta   90.00
_cell.angle_gamma   90.00
#
_symmetry.space_group_name_H-M   'P 1'
#
loop_
_entity.id
_entity.type
_entity.pdbx_description
1 polymer ?
#
loop_
_entity_poly.entity_id
_entity_poly.type
_entity_poly.pdbx_seq_one_letter_code
_entity_poly.pdbx_strand_id
1 'polypeptide(L)'
;MNWAERRKLTYIALVFLVCASIAFLVFRQLTSVVPTCYDLRKNGDEVGVDCGGSCLQYCPNELSNPKIRWVRTFQITPTVAQSVAYIEHNNPTAGAQIVGYTFKLYDEKNTLIIERSGKTFLGPLGRTAIVETLIPTGNVAVARTTLTFTEPIVWEKIPSAYSQVVVKTDRTLLEPSETGTRLIATLENTARYHFSNVDVVAILYDKEDNVITASKVLVPKIPALTTQTVNFTWPFALPTEVLRTEIVVRFNPFTAQTL
;
A
#
# COMPACT_ATOMS: atom_id res chain seq x y z
N MET A 1 -65.65 -35.89 -27.30
CA MET A 1 -64.83 -34.76 -27.86
C MET A 1 -64.59 -35.03 -29.33
N ASN A 2 -65.16 -34.19 -30.22
CA ASN A 2 -65.05 -34.33 -31.66
C ASN A 2 -63.59 -34.07 -32.11
N TRP A 3 -63.16 -34.67 -33.20
CA TRP A 3 -61.83 -34.55 -33.78
C TRP A 3 -61.38 -33.06 -33.99
N ALA A 4 -62.36 -32.22 -34.41
CA ALA A 4 -62.16 -30.77 -34.58
C ALA A 4 -61.82 -30.00 -33.22
N GLU A 5 -62.49 -30.42 -32.14
CA GLU A 5 -62.24 -29.83 -30.79
C GLU A 5 -60.85 -30.18 -30.25
N ARG A 6 -60.38 -31.40 -30.50
CA ARG A 6 -59.01 -31.82 -30.11
C ARG A 6 -57.96 -31.01 -30.85
N ARG A 7 -58.15 -30.81 -32.18
CA ARG A 7 -57.19 -29.93 -32.92
C ARG A 7 -57.19 -28.46 -32.41
N LYS A 8 -58.39 -27.91 -32.17
CA LYS A 8 -58.56 -26.58 -31.66
C LYS A 8 -57.82 -26.40 -30.28
N LEU A 9 -57.99 -27.37 -29.39
CA LEU A 9 -57.34 -27.43 -28.10
C LEU A 9 -55.78 -27.53 -28.25
N THR A 10 -55.33 -28.36 -29.21
CA THR A 10 -53.86 -28.48 -29.45
C THR A 10 -53.27 -27.21 -29.97
N TYR A 11 -53.93 -26.47 -30.87
CA TYR A 11 -53.47 -25.19 -31.37
C TYR A 11 -53.46 -24.09 -30.24
N ILE A 12 -54.49 -24.03 -29.42
CA ILE A 12 -54.57 -23.12 -28.28
C ILE A 12 -53.47 -23.43 -27.29
N ALA A 13 -53.20 -24.68 -26.95
CA ALA A 13 -52.13 -25.09 -26.05
C ALA A 13 -50.74 -24.74 -26.61
N LEU A 14 -50.53 -24.91 -27.93
CA LEU A 14 -49.29 -24.52 -28.60
C LEU A 14 -49.05 -23.00 -28.54
N VAL A 15 -50.05 -22.21 -28.85
CA VAL A 15 -49.98 -20.75 -28.78
C VAL A 15 -49.71 -20.28 -27.34
N PHE A 16 -50.40 -20.86 -26.37
CA PHE A 16 -50.19 -20.55 -24.96
C PHE A 16 -48.75 -20.88 -24.51
N LEU A 17 -48.22 -22.03 -24.93
CA LEU A 17 -46.86 -22.45 -24.60
C LEU A 17 -45.81 -21.53 -25.23
N VAL A 18 -46.00 -21.07 -26.46
CA VAL A 18 -45.14 -20.08 -27.11
C VAL A 18 -45.20 -18.72 -26.39
N CYS A 19 -46.41 -18.25 -26.10
CA CYS A 19 -46.56 -16.99 -25.34
C CYS A 19 -45.94 -17.07 -23.94
N ALA A 20 -46.11 -18.18 -23.22
CA ALA A 20 -45.53 -18.40 -21.90
C ALA A 20 -44.00 -18.46 -21.96
N SER A 21 -43.41 -19.10 -22.97
CA SER A 21 -41.96 -19.14 -23.16
C SER A 21 -41.39 -17.78 -23.51
N ILE A 22 -42.04 -16.98 -24.34
CA ILE A 22 -41.63 -15.61 -24.65
C ILE A 22 -41.72 -14.74 -23.38
N ALA A 23 -42.83 -14.81 -22.64
CA ALA A 23 -42.98 -14.06 -21.38
C ALA A 23 -41.93 -14.45 -20.36
N PHE A 24 -41.57 -15.73 -20.25
CA PHE A 24 -40.51 -16.22 -19.38
C PHE A 24 -39.14 -15.70 -19.80
N LEU A 25 -38.82 -15.67 -21.09
CA LEU A 25 -37.57 -15.14 -21.61
C LEU A 25 -37.45 -13.63 -21.35
N VAL A 26 -38.52 -12.86 -21.60
CA VAL A 26 -38.61 -11.45 -21.34
C VAL A 26 -38.49 -11.18 -19.84
N PHE A 27 -39.18 -11.92 -19.00
CA PHE A 27 -39.10 -11.84 -17.55
C PHE A 27 -37.64 -12.09 -17.05
N ARG A 28 -37.00 -13.16 -17.56
CA ARG A 28 -35.59 -13.45 -17.23
C ARG A 28 -34.66 -12.32 -17.62
N GLN A 29 -34.89 -11.70 -18.78
CA GLN A 29 -34.04 -10.61 -19.27
C GLN A 29 -34.25 -9.31 -18.48
N LEU A 30 -35.48 -9.00 -18.07
CA LEU A 30 -35.82 -7.86 -17.24
C LEU A 30 -35.37 -8.00 -15.77
N THR A 31 -35.27 -9.24 -15.28
CA THR A 31 -34.82 -9.53 -13.90
C THR A 31 -33.34 -9.89 -13.80
N SER A 32 -32.60 -10.01 -14.91
CA SER A 32 -31.18 -10.24 -14.89
C SER A 32 -30.47 -8.95 -14.40
N VAL A 33 -30.02 -8.97 -13.16
CA VAL A 33 -29.15 -7.94 -12.61
C VAL A 33 -27.79 -8.07 -13.31
N VAL A 34 -27.34 -7.00 -13.94
CA VAL A 34 -25.97 -6.96 -14.51
C VAL A 34 -24.99 -7.10 -13.35
N PRO A 35 -24.10 -8.11 -13.38
CA PRO A 35 -23.10 -8.27 -12.33
C PRO A 35 -22.25 -7.01 -12.18
N THR A 36 -22.12 -6.51 -10.97
CA THR A 36 -21.26 -5.36 -10.64
C THR A 36 -20.50 -5.63 -9.35
N CYS A 37 -19.33 -5.07 -9.22
CA CYS A 37 -18.50 -5.21 -8.02
C CYS A 37 -18.96 -4.33 -6.83
N TYR A 38 -20.23 -3.94 -6.79
CA TYR A 38 -20.78 -3.01 -5.77
C TYR A 38 -22.27 -3.29 -5.48
N ASP A 39 -22.74 -4.52 -5.74
CA ASP A 39 -24.15 -4.86 -5.55
C ASP A 39 -24.42 -5.73 -4.32
N LEU A 40 -23.40 -5.98 -3.50
CA LEU A 40 -23.42 -6.81 -2.30
C LEU A 40 -23.84 -8.27 -2.57
N ARG A 41 -23.57 -8.76 -3.75
CA ARG A 41 -23.87 -10.14 -4.18
C ARG A 41 -22.67 -10.73 -4.89
N LYS A 42 -22.40 -11.98 -4.59
CA LYS A 42 -21.42 -12.74 -5.36
C LYS A 42 -22.03 -13.17 -6.69
N ASN A 43 -21.64 -12.54 -7.80
CA ASN A 43 -22.10 -12.84 -9.15
C ASN A 43 -20.97 -12.66 -10.19
N GLY A 44 -21.25 -12.90 -11.48
CA GLY A 44 -20.23 -12.80 -12.52
C GLY A 44 -19.05 -13.75 -12.28
N ASP A 45 -17.82 -13.19 -12.31
CA ASP A 45 -16.55 -13.90 -12.09
C ASP A 45 -15.92 -13.60 -10.72
N GLU A 46 -16.67 -13.02 -9.81
CA GLU A 46 -16.21 -12.68 -8.47
C GLU A 46 -15.77 -13.90 -7.66
N VAL A 47 -14.68 -13.75 -6.91
CA VAL A 47 -14.20 -14.76 -5.96
C VAL A 47 -15.00 -14.73 -4.65
N GLY A 48 -15.31 -13.54 -4.18
CA GLY A 48 -16.18 -13.26 -3.03
C GLY A 48 -17.28 -12.26 -3.38
N VAL A 49 -17.95 -11.71 -2.39
CA VAL A 49 -18.94 -10.63 -2.59
C VAL A 49 -18.18 -9.34 -2.90
N ASP A 50 -18.43 -8.76 -4.08
CA ASP A 50 -17.84 -7.51 -4.56
C ASP A 50 -16.29 -7.50 -4.57
N CYS A 51 -15.66 -8.68 -4.68
CA CYS A 51 -14.20 -8.77 -4.68
C CYS A 51 -13.66 -9.94 -5.51
N GLY A 52 -12.41 -9.83 -5.95
CA GLY A 52 -11.74 -10.84 -6.78
C GLY A 52 -12.20 -10.83 -8.24
N GLY A 53 -11.76 -11.79 -9.03
CA GLY A 53 -12.11 -11.90 -10.45
C GLY A 53 -11.80 -10.64 -11.24
N SER A 54 -12.79 -10.02 -11.89
CA SER A 54 -12.65 -8.74 -12.61
C SER A 54 -12.74 -7.51 -11.72
N CYS A 55 -13.15 -7.65 -10.46
CA CYS A 55 -13.27 -6.53 -9.53
C CYS A 55 -11.93 -5.89 -9.21
N LEU A 56 -11.93 -4.57 -8.96
CA LEU A 56 -10.74 -3.82 -8.57
C LEU A 56 -10.19 -4.30 -7.23
N GLN A 57 -11.07 -4.59 -6.29
CA GLN A 57 -10.71 -5.04 -4.96
C GLN A 57 -10.37 -6.53 -4.93
N TYR A 58 -9.26 -6.88 -4.28
CA TYR A 58 -8.96 -8.26 -3.93
C TYR A 58 -9.81 -8.74 -2.75
N CYS A 59 -10.15 -10.03 -2.72
CA CYS A 59 -10.75 -10.60 -1.52
C CYS A 59 -9.69 -10.78 -0.41
N PRO A 60 -10.07 -10.70 0.88
CA PRO A 60 -9.12 -10.72 2.00
C PRO A 60 -8.17 -11.93 2.02
N ASN A 61 -8.58 -13.07 1.46
CA ASN A 61 -7.78 -14.30 1.47
C ASN A 61 -6.92 -14.52 0.22
N GLU A 62 -6.98 -13.60 -0.77
CA GLU A 62 -6.22 -13.73 -2.02
C GLU A 62 -4.77 -13.24 -1.87
N LEU A 63 -4.51 -12.39 -0.88
CA LEU A 63 -3.23 -11.74 -0.70
C LEU A 63 -2.65 -11.99 0.70
N SER A 64 -1.32 -11.91 0.77
CA SER A 64 -0.61 -12.03 2.04
C SER A 64 -0.68 -10.74 2.85
N ASN A 65 -0.87 -10.87 4.17
CA ASN A 65 -0.77 -9.74 5.07
C ASN A 65 0.68 -9.22 5.16
N PRO A 66 0.87 -7.90 5.28
CA PRO A 66 2.18 -7.31 5.46
C PRO A 66 2.82 -7.80 6.76
N LYS A 67 4.12 -8.09 6.71
CA LYS A 67 4.92 -8.49 7.87
C LYS A 67 5.76 -7.31 8.35
N ILE A 68 5.58 -6.92 9.59
CA ILE A 68 6.44 -5.95 10.26
C ILE A 68 7.75 -6.66 10.58
N ARG A 69 8.85 -6.26 9.94
CA ARG A 69 10.18 -6.85 10.15
C ARG A 69 10.83 -6.31 11.41
N TRP A 70 10.77 -5.00 11.57
CA TRP A 70 11.23 -4.32 12.77
C TRP A 70 10.54 -2.97 12.93
N VAL A 71 10.51 -2.50 14.17
CA VAL A 71 10.11 -1.14 14.55
C VAL A 71 11.18 -0.59 15.45
N ARG A 72 11.69 0.62 15.15
CA ARG A 72 12.75 1.30 15.91
C ARG A 72 12.36 2.75 16.13
N THR A 73 12.78 3.28 17.26
CA THR A 73 12.70 4.71 17.57
C THR A 73 14.10 5.27 17.78
N PHE A 74 14.36 6.37 17.13
CA PHE A 74 15.63 7.11 17.22
C PHE A 74 15.38 8.43 17.90
N GLN A 75 16.16 8.72 18.94
CA GLN A 75 16.13 10.01 19.60
C GLN A 75 16.83 11.03 18.71
N ILE A 76 16.13 12.12 18.36
CA ILE A 76 16.67 13.20 17.51
C ILE A 76 17.19 14.33 18.37
N THR A 77 16.43 14.67 19.42
CA THR A 77 16.84 15.58 20.50
C THR A 77 16.44 14.96 21.84
N PRO A 78 16.88 15.49 22.98
CA PRO A 78 16.48 14.94 24.29
C PRO A 78 14.96 14.77 24.49
N THR A 79 14.15 15.58 23.79
CA THR A 79 12.68 15.62 23.96
C THR A 79 11.89 15.16 22.75
N VAL A 80 12.57 14.88 21.62
CA VAL A 80 11.90 14.54 20.35
C VAL A 80 12.52 13.30 19.73
N ALA A 81 11.67 12.37 19.35
CA ALA A 81 12.05 11.13 18.69
C ALA A 81 11.43 11.01 17.29
N GLN A 82 11.94 10.03 16.53
CA GLN A 82 11.42 9.57 15.27
C GLN A 82 11.27 8.05 15.32
N SER A 83 10.12 7.56 14.92
CA SER A 83 9.86 6.12 14.84
C SER A 83 9.79 5.65 13.39
N VAL A 84 10.36 4.48 13.15
CA VAL A 84 10.37 3.85 11.82
C VAL A 84 9.91 2.41 11.96
N ALA A 85 8.99 2.00 11.10
CA ALA A 85 8.58 0.61 10.93
C ALA A 85 8.92 0.14 9.52
N TYR A 86 9.66 -0.95 9.43
CA TYR A 86 10.02 -1.60 8.17
C TYR A 86 9.10 -2.79 7.94
N ILE A 87 8.44 -2.78 6.80
CA ILE A 87 7.34 -3.69 6.48
C ILE A 87 7.65 -4.37 5.15
N GLU A 88 7.37 -5.65 5.08
CA GLU A 88 7.45 -6.44 3.85
C GLU A 88 6.11 -7.08 3.53
N HIS A 89 5.75 -7.11 2.25
CA HIS A 89 4.64 -7.88 1.72
C HIS A 89 4.98 -8.43 0.33
N ASN A 90 4.32 -9.50 -0.05
CA ASN A 90 4.56 -10.15 -1.34
C ASN A 90 3.32 -10.04 -2.23
N ASN A 91 2.89 -8.81 -2.50
CA ASN A 91 1.71 -8.50 -3.30
C ASN A 91 2.08 -7.57 -4.46
N PRO A 92 2.81 -8.05 -5.48
CA PRO A 92 3.41 -7.17 -6.51
C PRO A 92 2.38 -6.51 -7.43
N THR A 93 1.17 -7.05 -7.53
CA THR A 93 0.08 -6.52 -8.37
C THR A 93 -0.99 -5.78 -7.59
N ALA A 94 -0.77 -5.57 -6.30
CA ALA A 94 -1.73 -4.95 -5.41
C ALA A 94 -1.14 -3.75 -4.68
N GLY A 95 -1.99 -2.79 -4.39
CA GLY A 95 -1.72 -1.67 -3.51
C GLY A 95 -2.88 -1.43 -2.57
N ALA A 96 -2.66 -0.66 -1.52
CA ALA A 96 -3.70 -0.18 -0.63
C ALA A 96 -3.60 1.33 -0.52
N GLN A 97 -4.68 2.03 -0.89
CA GLN A 97 -4.69 3.50 -0.95
C GLN A 97 -4.63 4.13 0.43
N ILE A 98 -5.31 3.54 1.39
CA ILE A 98 -5.40 4.06 2.75
C ILE A 98 -5.18 2.91 3.72
N VAL A 99 -4.14 3.01 4.52
CA VAL A 99 -3.81 2.07 5.58
C VAL A 99 -3.62 2.85 6.87
N GLY A 100 -4.53 2.66 7.81
CA GLY A 100 -4.42 3.24 9.15
C GLY A 100 -3.39 2.49 9.99
N TYR A 101 -2.58 3.22 10.75
CA TYR A 101 -1.59 2.65 11.65
C TYR A 101 -1.47 3.44 12.94
N THR A 102 -0.92 2.78 13.95
CA THR A 102 -0.61 3.39 15.25
C THR A 102 0.75 2.90 15.74
N PHE A 103 1.64 3.85 16.03
CA PHE A 103 2.85 3.62 16.82
C PHE A 103 2.53 3.81 18.30
N LYS A 104 3.05 2.91 19.14
CA LYS A 104 3.04 3.02 20.61
C LYS A 104 4.46 2.92 21.13
N LEU A 105 4.88 3.94 21.87
CA LEU A 105 6.22 4.07 22.44
C LEU A 105 6.16 3.83 23.95
N TYR A 106 7.06 3.01 24.46
CA TYR A 106 7.09 2.57 25.86
C TYR A 106 8.46 2.84 26.49
N ASP A 107 8.48 3.15 27.76
CA ASP A 107 9.66 3.27 28.58
C ASP A 107 10.24 1.89 29.01
N GLU A 108 11.31 1.89 29.78
CA GLU A 108 11.96 0.67 30.32
C GLU A 108 11.05 -0.12 31.26
N LYS A 109 10.08 0.55 31.91
CA LYS A 109 9.09 -0.07 32.79
C LYS A 109 7.86 -0.58 32.03
N ASN A 110 7.90 -0.53 30.69
CA ASN A 110 6.79 -0.86 29.80
C ASN A 110 5.55 0.03 29.97
N THR A 111 5.76 1.27 30.48
CA THR A 111 4.72 2.28 30.55
C THR A 111 4.58 2.99 29.20
N LEU A 112 3.35 3.19 28.76
CA LEU A 112 3.10 3.91 27.51
C LEU A 112 3.50 5.40 27.66
N ILE A 113 4.46 5.84 26.87
CA ILE A 113 4.90 7.24 26.80
C ILE A 113 3.91 8.03 25.94
N ILE A 114 3.69 7.54 24.71
CA ILE A 114 2.85 8.23 23.73
C ILE A 114 2.35 7.26 22.66
N GLU A 115 1.21 7.60 22.10
CA GLU A 115 0.64 6.94 20.93
C GLU A 115 0.54 7.93 19.75
N ARG A 116 0.91 7.47 18.56
CA ARG A 116 0.85 8.24 17.31
C ARG A 116 0.12 7.45 16.25
N SER A 117 -1.04 7.92 15.85
CA SER A 117 -1.82 7.34 14.76
C SER A 117 -1.69 8.17 13.49
N GLY A 118 -1.66 7.48 12.36
CA GLY A 118 -1.56 8.07 11.05
C GLY A 118 -2.21 7.22 9.97
N LYS A 119 -2.18 7.74 8.76
CA LYS A 119 -2.59 7.02 7.55
C LYS A 119 -1.45 7.00 6.56
N THR A 120 -1.34 5.91 5.84
CA THR A 120 -0.33 5.72 4.79
C THR A 120 -0.95 4.94 3.63
N PHE A 121 -0.15 4.64 2.63
CA PHE A 121 -0.49 3.72 1.55
C PHE A 121 0.52 2.56 1.51
N LEU A 122 0.14 1.46 0.89
CA LEU A 122 1.06 0.40 0.52
C LEU A 122 1.11 0.29 -1.00
N GLY A 123 2.30 0.42 -1.54
CA GLY A 123 2.56 0.25 -2.97
C GLY A 123 2.94 -1.19 -3.30
N PRO A 124 3.22 -1.50 -4.59
CA PRO A 124 3.52 -2.85 -5.05
C PRO A 124 4.93 -3.34 -4.70
N LEU A 125 5.79 -2.52 -4.14
CA LEU A 125 7.24 -2.75 -4.09
C LEU A 125 7.71 -3.77 -3.04
N GLY A 126 6.84 -4.45 -2.35
CA GLY A 126 7.19 -5.49 -1.40
C GLY A 126 7.88 -5.02 -0.10
N ARG A 127 8.59 -3.90 -0.12
CA ARG A 127 9.27 -3.29 1.02
C ARG A 127 8.81 -1.86 1.19
N THR A 128 8.51 -1.48 2.41
CA THR A 128 8.08 -0.12 2.75
C THR A 128 8.56 0.27 4.14
N ALA A 129 8.83 1.55 4.32
CA ALA A 129 9.17 2.12 5.63
C ALA A 129 8.13 3.19 5.99
N ILE A 130 7.42 3.01 7.09
CA ILE A 130 6.54 4.03 7.67
C ILE A 130 7.36 4.82 8.67
N VAL A 131 7.41 6.13 8.51
CA VAL A 131 8.22 7.02 9.35
C VAL A 131 7.32 8.08 9.98
N GLU A 132 7.29 8.09 11.30
CA GLU A 132 6.69 9.14 12.12
C GLU A 132 7.81 10.02 12.69
N THR A 133 7.76 11.30 12.37
CA THR A 133 8.73 12.30 12.80
C THR A 133 8.17 13.18 13.91
N LEU A 134 9.06 13.89 14.61
CA LEU A 134 8.70 14.90 15.60
C LEU A 134 7.77 14.36 16.71
N ILE A 135 8.04 13.15 17.20
CA ILE A 135 7.28 12.56 18.31
C ILE A 135 7.80 13.17 19.62
N PRO A 136 6.98 13.92 20.37
CA PRO A 136 7.40 14.48 21.64
C PRO A 136 7.43 13.36 22.71
N THR A 137 8.61 13.04 23.20
CA THR A 137 8.82 12.02 24.24
C THR A 137 9.04 12.64 25.62
N GLY A 138 9.07 13.97 25.72
CA GLY A 138 9.56 14.63 26.91
C GLY A 138 11.01 14.22 27.19
N ASN A 139 11.42 14.13 28.44
CA ASN A 139 12.75 13.65 28.79
C ASN A 139 12.75 12.13 29.11
N VAL A 140 11.82 11.36 28.52
CA VAL A 140 11.68 9.93 28.75
C VAL A 140 12.36 9.16 27.62
N ALA A 141 13.28 8.29 27.96
CA ALA A 141 13.90 7.38 26.98
C ALA A 141 12.91 6.32 26.50
N VAL A 142 12.86 6.14 25.19
CA VAL A 142 12.03 5.10 24.56
C VAL A 142 12.82 3.79 24.55
N ALA A 143 12.32 2.79 25.26
CA ALA A 143 12.94 1.46 25.32
C ALA A 143 12.33 0.50 24.30
N ARG A 144 11.03 0.62 23.98
CA ARG A 144 10.33 -0.26 23.06
C ARG A 144 9.30 0.50 22.25
N THR A 145 9.19 0.14 20.99
CA THR A 145 8.17 0.68 20.08
C THR A 145 7.45 -0.44 19.36
N THR A 146 6.15 -0.29 19.17
CA THR A 146 5.32 -1.19 18.37
C THR A 146 4.57 -0.43 17.30
N LEU A 147 4.23 -1.12 16.22
CA LEU A 147 3.30 -0.64 15.20
C LEU A 147 2.16 -1.64 15.05
N THR A 148 0.94 -1.14 14.96
CA THR A 148 -0.25 -1.92 14.62
C THR A 148 -1.02 -1.24 13.50
N PHE A 149 -1.61 -2.03 12.61
CA PHE A 149 -2.60 -1.52 11.67
C PHE A 149 -3.94 -1.39 12.39
N THR A 150 -4.64 -0.28 12.17
CA THR A 150 -5.88 0.04 12.91
C THR A 150 -7.10 -0.67 12.33
N GLU A 151 -7.05 -1.01 11.04
CA GLU A 151 -8.13 -1.63 10.29
C GLU A 151 -7.58 -2.71 9.36
N PRO A 152 -8.42 -3.66 8.90
CA PRO A 152 -8.05 -4.57 7.83
C PRO A 152 -7.63 -3.81 6.57
N ILE A 153 -6.54 -4.25 5.94
CA ILE A 153 -6.02 -3.61 4.75
C ILE A 153 -6.87 -4.00 3.55
N VAL A 154 -7.44 -3.00 2.89
CA VAL A 154 -8.18 -3.18 1.64
C VAL A 154 -7.18 -3.09 0.48
N TRP A 155 -7.00 -4.22 -0.21
CA TRP A 155 -6.10 -4.32 -1.34
C TRP A 155 -6.86 -4.13 -2.65
N GLU A 156 -6.29 -3.31 -3.53
CA GLU A 156 -6.82 -3.04 -4.85
C GLU A 156 -5.80 -3.43 -5.92
N LYS A 157 -6.29 -3.85 -7.08
CA LYS A 157 -5.45 -4.10 -8.25
C LYS A 157 -4.83 -2.80 -8.74
N ILE A 158 -3.54 -2.84 -9.00
CA ILE A 158 -2.83 -1.73 -9.61
C ILE A 158 -2.58 -2.03 -11.09
N PRO A 159 -2.52 -1.01 -11.95
CA PRO A 159 -2.12 -1.19 -13.33
C PRO A 159 -0.75 -1.88 -13.40
N SER A 160 -0.61 -2.85 -14.30
CA SER A 160 0.63 -3.63 -14.48
C SER A 160 1.87 -2.77 -14.72
N ALA A 161 1.69 -1.59 -15.28
CA ALA A 161 2.74 -0.60 -15.48
C ALA A 161 3.40 -0.13 -14.16
N TYR A 162 2.69 -0.21 -13.02
CA TYR A 162 3.19 0.21 -11.71
C TYR A 162 3.68 -0.96 -10.85
N SER A 163 3.54 -2.20 -11.31
CA SER A 163 3.97 -3.40 -10.58
C SER A 163 5.49 -3.61 -10.56
N GLN A 164 6.24 -2.83 -11.31
CA GLN A 164 7.70 -2.90 -11.38
C GLN A 164 8.35 -1.75 -10.62
N VAL A 165 9.54 -2.00 -10.09
CA VAL A 165 10.38 -0.93 -9.50
C VAL A 165 10.85 -0.02 -10.61
N VAL A 166 10.23 1.13 -10.75
CA VAL A 166 10.52 2.09 -11.81
C VAL A 166 11.33 3.30 -11.32
N VAL A 167 11.42 3.51 -10.00
CA VAL A 167 12.33 4.48 -9.41
C VAL A 167 13.42 3.71 -8.67
N LYS A 168 14.65 3.82 -9.17
CA LYS A 168 15.82 3.10 -8.66
C LYS A 168 16.78 4.08 -8.01
N THR A 169 17.54 3.58 -7.04
CA THR A 169 18.71 4.30 -6.53
C THR A 169 19.90 3.97 -7.41
N ASP A 170 20.41 4.97 -8.12
CA ASP A 170 21.60 4.84 -8.96
C ASP A 170 22.88 4.95 -8.13
N ARG A 171 22.95 5.94 -7.25
CA ARG A 171 24.15 6.21 -6.43
C ARG A 171 23.76 6.73 -5.06
N THR A 172 24.59 6.40 -4.07
CA THR A 172 24.59 7.01 -2.74
C THR A 172 25.98 7.51 -2.38
N LEU A 173 26.07 8.67 -1.74
CA LEU A 173 27.29 9.23 -1.20
C LEU A 173 27.03 9.65 0.25
N LEU A 174 27.72 9.02 1.19
CA LEU A 174 27.65 9.33 2.61
C LEU A 174 28.84 10.22 3.00
N GLU A 175 28.54 11.35 3.62
CA GLU A 175 29.51 12.34 4.09
C GLU A 175 29.36 12.48 5.61
N PRO A 176 30.02 11.65 6.42
CA PRO A 176 30.00 11.79 7.87
C PRO A 176 30.87 12.99 8.32
N SER A 177 30.41 13.68 9.35
CA SER A 177 31.21 14.70 10.02
C SER A 177 30.97 14.69 11.53
N GLU A 178 31.81 15.38 12.28
CA GLU A 178 31.68 15.47 13.75
C GLU A 178 30.45 16.25 14.20
N THR A 179 29.93 17.15 13.37
CA THR A 179 28.77 18.00 13.67
C THR A 179 27.48 17.54 13.00
N GLY A 180 27.56 16.52 12.15
CA GLY A 180 26.40 15.99 11.45
C GLY A 180 26.78 15.04 10.33
N THR A 181 25.81 14.36 9.78
CA THR A 181 26.00 13.44 8.66
C THR A 181 25.07 13.82 7.52
N ARG A 182 25.58 13.76 6.31
CA ARG A 182 24.82 13.96 5.08
C ARG A 182 24.88 12.71 4.21
N LEU A 183 23.75 12.35 3.64
CA LEU A 183 23.65 11.32 2.60
C LEU A 183 23.02 11.94 1.36
N ILE A 184 23.67 11.75 0.24
CA ILE A 184 23.17 12.15 -1.07
C ILE A 184 22.77 10.88 -1.81
N ALA A 185 21.51 10.77 -2.24
CA ALA A 185 21.03 9.68 -3.06
C ALA A 185 20.58 10.20 -4.41
N THR A 186 21.00 9.53 -5.47
CA THR A 186 20.56 9.82 -6.84
C THR A 186 19.51 8.79 -7.22
N LEU A 187 18.32 9.25 -7.54
CA LEU A 187 17.18 8.44 -7.94
C LEU A 187 16.98 8.55 -9.44
N GLU A 188 16.74 7.45 -10.11
CA GLU A 188 16.40 7.36 -11.52
C GLU A 188 14.96 6.87 -11.68
N ASN A 189 14.11 7.68 -12.32
CA ASN A 189 12.78 7.26 -12.75
C ASN A 189 12.85 6.75 -14.19
N THR A 190 12.73 5.44 -14.38
CA THR A 190 12.76 4.79 -15.69
C THR A 190 11.39 4.70 -16.36
N ALA A 191 10.31 5.15 -15.69
CA ALA A 191 8.96 5.09 -16.21
C ALA A 191 8.65 6.28 -17.13
N ARG A 192 7.63 6.10 -17.97
CA ARG A 192 7.06 7.15 -18.85
C ARG A 192 6.01 8.01 -18.17
N TYR A 193 5.89 7.94 -16.84
CA TYR A 193 5.01 8.76 -16.02
C TYR A 193 5.77 9.39 -14.89
N HIS A 194 5.28 10.48 -14.40
CA HIS A 194 5.83 11.14 -13.24
C HIS A 194 5.14 10.67 -11.96
N PHE A 195 5.89 10.68 -10.87
CA PHE A 195 5.37 10.42 -9.54
C PHE A 195 5.32 11.70 -8.74
N SER A 196 4.21 11.90 -8.03
CA SER A 196 4.02 13.04 -7.12
C SER A 196 4.03 12.57 -5.67
N ASN A 197 4.49 13.44 -4.77
CA ASN A 197 4.53 13.19 -3.33
C ASN A 197 5.23 11.86 -2.98
N VAL A 198 6.44 11.69 -3.49
CA VAL A 198 7.23 10.47 -3.27
C VAL A 198 7.96 10.57 -1.94
N ASP A 199 7.64 9.68 -1.01
CA ASP A 199 8.42 9.50 0.21
C ASP A 199 9.70 8.73 -0.11
N VAL A 200 10.84 9.31 0.22
CA VAL A 200 12.14 8.63 0.12
C VAL A 200 12.72 8.49 1.52
N VAL A 201 12.95 7.26 1.93
CA VAL A 201 13.48 6.94 3.26
C VAL A 201 14.88 6.37 3.13
N ALA A 202 15.86 7.00 3.77
CA ALA A 202 17.19 6.45 3.90
C ALA A 202 17.30 5.74 5.26
N ILE A 203 17.82 4.51 5.24
CA ILE A 203 18.06 3.69 6.42
C ILE A 203 19.56 3.34 6.43
N LEU A 204 20.23 3.62 7.54
CA LEU A 204 21.64 3.35 7.72
C LEU A 204 21.84 2.17 8.66
N TYR A 205 22.77 1.27 8.31
CA TYR A 205 23.06 0.05 9.05
C TYR A 205 24.54 -0.06 9.40
N ASP A 206 24.81 -0.62 10.58
CA ASP A 206 26.17 -0.95 11.03
C ASP A 206 26.68 -2.27 10.42
N LYS A 207 27.85 -2.70 10.88
CA LYS A 207 28.50 -3.95 10.42
C LYS A 207 27.77 -5.23 10.86
N GLU A 208 26.96 -5.17 11.90
CA GLU A 208 26.11 -6.26 12.38
C GLU A 208 24.72 -6.25 11.74
N ASP A 209 24.47 -5.38 10.74
CA ASP A 209 23.18 -5.15 10.08
C ASP A 209 22.09 -4.62 11.03
N ASN A 210 22.48 -3.96 12.14
CA ASN A 210 21.56 -3.22 12.98
C ASN A 210 21.29 -1.84 12.38
N VAL A 211 20.06 -1.39 12.50
CA VAL A 211 19.67 -0.04 12.06
C VAL A 211 20.23 1.00 13.02
N ILE A 212 21.09 1.87 12.51
CA ILE A 212 21.68 2.99 13.25
C ILE A 212 20.69 4.15 13.35
N THR A 213 20.12 4.53 12.20
CA THR A 213 19.18 5.66 12.09
C THR A 213 18.46 5.61 10.74
N ALA A 214 17.46 6.45 10.59
CA ALA A 214 16.79 6.67 9.31
C ALA A 214 16.45 8.16 9.13
N SER A 215 16.17 8.56 7.90
CA SER A 215 15.69 9.90 7.56
C SER A 215 14.70 9.82 6.41
N LYS A 216 13.68 10.67 6.42
CA LYS A 216 12.65 10.73 5.38
C LYS A 216 12.66 12.09 4.70
N VAL A 217 12.60 12.10 3.38
CA VAL A 217 12.42 13.28 2.56
C VAL A 217 11.19 13.07 1.67
N LEU A 218 10.31 14.07 1.61
CA LEU A 218 9.22 14.12 0.67
C LEU A 218 9.70 14.82 -0.61
N VAL A 219 9.69 14.10 -1.72
CA VAL A 219 9.99 14.65 -3.05
C VAL A 219 8.67 15.01 -3.72
N PRO A 220 8.40 16.29 -3.99
CA PRO A 220 7.10 16.72 -4.52
C PRO A 220 6.78 16.10 -5.87
N LYS A 221 7.79 15.92 -6.73
CA LYS A 221 7.64 15.33 -8.05
C LYS A 221 8.96 14.71 -8.52
N ILE A 222 8.89 13.50 -9.07
CA ILE A 222 9.97 12.88 -9.84
C ILE A 222 9.47 12.74 -11.29
N PRO A 223 9.98 13.56 -12.22
CA PRO A 223 9.55 13.54 -13.62
C PRO A 223 9.86 12.20 -14.29
N ALA A 224 9.12 11.90 -15.36
CA ALA A 224 9.33 10.71 -16.18
C ALA A 224 10.71 10.73 -16.84
N LEU A 225 11.37 9.56 -16.89
CA LEU A 225 12.65 9.36 -17.59
C LEU A 225 13.75 10.35 -17.14
N THR A 226 13.75 10.72 -15.86
CA THR A 226 14.73 11.65 -15.29
C THR A 226 15.46 11.09 -14.09
N THR A 227 16.58 11.72 -13.81
CA THR A 227 17.36 11.49 -12.60
C THR A 227 17.22 12.67 -11.66
N GLN A 228 17.07 12.41 -10.38
CA GLN A 228 16.92 13.43 -9.35
C GLN A 228 17.75 13.10 -8.11
N THR A 229 18.42 14.12 -7.56
CA THR A 229 19.19 14.00 -6.33
C THR A 229 18.36 14.37 -5.12
N VAL A 230 18.44 13.54 -4.08
CA VAL A 230 17.78 13.74 -2.78
C VAL A 230 18.83 13.76 -1.69
N ASN A 231 18.72 14.74 -0.78
CA ASN A 231 19.65 14.92 0.33
C ASN A 231 18.97 14.56 1.65
N PHE A 232 19.64 13.74 2.45
CA PHE A 232 19.26 13.41 3.81
C PHE A 232 20.30 14.01 4.75
N THR A 233 19.86 14.50 5.91
CA THR A 233 20.75 15.09 6.91
C THR A 233 20.38 14.60 8.30
N TRP A 234 21.39 14.35 9.11
CA TRP A 234 21.27 14.10 10.54
C TRP A 234 22.09 15.16 11.28
N PRO A 235 21.49 15.89 12.22
CA PRO A 235 22.14 17.01 12.92
C PRO A 235 23.06 16.53 14.06
N PHE A 236 23.64 15.35 13.92
CA PHE A 236 24.53 14.72 14.89
C PHE A 236 25.51 13.77 14.20
N ALA A 237 26.65 13.52 14.84
CA ALA A 237 27.57 12.47 14.42
C ALA A 237 26.91 11.09 14.63
N LEU A 238 27.12 10.18 13.71
CA LEU A 238 26.59 8.83 13.88
C LEU A 238 27.32 8.07 14.99
N PRO A 239 26.63 7.26 15.79
CA PRO A 239 27.23 6.57 16.92
C PRO A 239 28.20 5.46 16.51
N THR A 240 28.07 4.94 15.30
CA THR A 240 28.90 3.88 14.74
C THR A 240 29.15 4.11 13.25
N GLU A 241 30.14 3.39 12.70
CA GLU A 241 30.40 3.38 11.26
C GLU A 241 29.23 2.78 10.48
N VAL A 242 28.90 3.40 9.35
CA VAL A 242 27.87 2.91 8.43
C VAL A 242 28.47 1.99 7.42
N LEU A 243 28.03 0.74 7.40
CA LEU A 243 28.47 -0.22 6.40
C LEU A 243 27.50 -0.34 5.24
N ARG A 244 26.20 -0.22 5.51
CA ARG A 244 25.17 -0.36 4.48
C ARG A 244 24.16 0.78 4.55
N THR A 245 23.78 1.27 3.38
CA THR A 245 22.71 2.25 3.20
C THR A 245 21.62 1.63 2.36
N GLU A 246 20.38 1.75 2.81
CA GLU A 246 19.20 1.33 2.06
C GLU A 246 18.32 2.54 1.77
N ILE A 247 17.92 2.72 0.53
CA ILE A 247 16.97 3.75 0.12
C ILE A 247 15.65 3.08 -0.25
N VAL A 248 14.63 3.40 0.51
CA VAL A 248 13.26 2.93 0.27
C VAL A 248 12.48 4.07 -0.38
N VAL A 249 12.13 3.88 -1.66
CA VAL A 249 11.31 4.85 -2.40
C VAL A 249 9.87 4.39 -2.35
N ARG A 250 8.99 5.29 -1.90
CA ARG A 250 7.57 5.02 -1.74
C ARG A 250 6.76 6.00 -2.57
N PHE A 251 6.03 5.52 -3.54
CA PHE A 251 5.06 6.30 -4.30
C PHE A 251 3.68 5.64 -4.23
N ASN A 252 2.65 6.47 -4.28
CA ASN A 252 1.28 5.97 -4.33
C ASN A 252 0.92 5.65 -5.79
N PRO A 253 0.72 4.37 -6.16
CA PRO A 253 0.44 3.98 -7.55
C PRO A 253 -0.93 4.49 -8.04
N PHE A 254 -1.84 4.84 -7.13
CA PHE A 254 -3.17 5.35 -7.48
C PHE A 254 -3.16 6.84 -7.84
N THR A 255 -2.06 7.56 -7.56
CA THR A 255 -1.89 8.99 -7.87
C THR A 255 -0.88 9.24 -8.99
N ALA A 256 -0.32 8.20 -9.58
CA ALA A 256 0.60 8.33 -10.71
C ALA A 256 -0.15 8.88 -11.95
N GLN A 257 0.47 9.83 -12.64
CA GLN A 257 -0.11 10.48 -13.82
C GLN A 257 0.76 10.18 -15.05
N THR A 258 0.12 9.80 -16.15
CA THR A 258 0.79 9.68 -17.45
C THR A 258 1.20 11.06 -17.98
N LEU A 259 2.24 11.07 -18.84
CA LEU A 259 2.62 12.24 -19.63
C LEU A 259 1.50 12.60 -20.60
#